data_f3e7e6c63ac515b60176aaf856a180c4
#
_entry.id   f3e7e6c63ac515b60176aaf856a180c4
#
_cell.length_a   1.000
_cell.length_b   1.000
_cell.length_c   1.000
_cell.angle_alpha   90.00
_cell.angle_beta   90.00
_cell.angle_gamma   90.00
#
_symmetry.space_group_name_H-M   'P 1'
#
loop_
_entity.id
_entity.type
_entity.pdbx_description
1 polymer ?
#
loop_
_entity_poly.entity_id
_entity_poly.type
_entity_poly.pdbx_seq_one_letter_code
_entity_poly.pdbx_strand_id
1 'polypeptide(L)'
;MSISNQVNIFLWSVFGGMLISFVYDIFRIKRKTIKTNNIITYIEDLLYWSISAAIMFTIVYIGNEGEIRGYIFLGTIIGAVLYILLLSKVVMYVSLRVIEFLKRVLKTLWRILIYPIRVIFRFFSIPCIFIYKIFTRILRNSKRVARINLDKYKISNRIFRNKRKKI
;
A
#
# COMPACT_ATOMS: atom_id res chain seq x y z
N MET A 1 -41.35 30.66 -13.32
CA MET A 1 -40.13 30.81 -12.48
C MET A 1 -39.64 32.26 -12.54
N SER A 2 -39.33 32.85 -11.39
CA SER A 2 -38.71 34.16 -11.35
C SER A 2 -37.25 34.11 -11.83
N ILE A 3 -36.77 35.18 -12.44
CA ILE A 3 -35.39 35.34 -12.94
C ILE A 3 -34.39 35.06 -11.80
N SER A 4 -34.71 35.50 -10.59
CA SER A 4 -33.86 35.27 -9.41
C SER A 4 -33.63 33.78 -9.09
N ASN A 5 -34.67 32.94 -9.30
CA ASN A 5 -34.51 31.48 -9.12
C ASN A 5 -33.58 30.87 -10.16
N GLN A 6 -33.62 31.30 -11.39
CA GLN A 6 -32.74 30.81 -12.46
C GLN A 6 -31.27 31.13 -12.17
N VAL A 7 -30.98 32.33 -11.69
CA VAL A 7 -29.62 32.75 -11.30
C VAL A 7 -29.12 31.91 -10.14
N ASN A 8 -29.97 31.68 -9.16
CA ASN A 8 -29.60 30.86 -7.99
C ASN A 8 -29.25 29.41 -8.38
N ILE A 9 -30.09 28.78 -9.21
CA ILE A 9 -29.84 27.44 -9.74
C ILE A 9 -28.56 27.37 -10.57
N PHE A 10 -28.30 28.39 -11.39
CA PHE A 10 -27.06 28.50 -12.16
C PHE A 10 -25.82 28.56 -11.23
N LEU A 11 -25.86 29.36 -10.16
CA LEU A 11 -24.77 29.43 -9.18
C LEU A 11 -24.57 28.10 -8.47
N TRP A 12 -25.63 27.41 -8.10
CA TRP A 12 -25.54 26.05 -7.56
C TRP A 12 -24.92 25.05 -8.53
N SER A 13 -25.21 25.18 -9.83
CA SER A 13 -24.62 24.36 -10.88
C SER A 13 -23.13 24.63 -11.05
N VAL A 14 -22.70 25.88 -10.96
CA VAL A 14 -21.28 26.28 -10.98
C VAL A 14 -20.57 25.66 -9.77
N PHE A 15 -21.17 25.77 -8.57
CA PHE A 15 -20.62 25.15 -7.37
C PHE A 15 -20.54 23.63 -7.47
N GLY A 16 -21.56 22.98 -8.03
CA GLY A 16 -21.55 21.55 -8.30
C GLY A 16 -20.45 21.11 -9.25
N GLY A 17 -20.20 21.90 -10.31
CA GLY A 17 -19.08 21.66 -11.22
C GLY A 17 -17.71 21.75 -10.52
N MET A 18 -17.55 22.71 -9.59
CA MET A 18 -16.35 22.78 -8.75
C MET A 18 -16.20 21.54 -7.87
N LEU A 19 -17.30 21.07 -7.23
CA LEU A 19 -17.27 19.87 -6.40
C LEU A 19 -16.91 18.62 -7.19
N ILE A 20 -17.47 18.43 -8.37
CA ILE A 20 -17.14 17.30 -9.26
C ILE A 20 -15.66 17.31 -9.60
N SER A 21 -15.10 18.45 -9.94
CA SER A 21 -13.68 18.59 -10.25
C SER A 21 -12.78 18.38 -9.02
N PHE A 22 -13.23 18.80 -7.84
CA PHE A 22 -12.53 18.53 -6.58
C PHE A 22 -12.49 17.02 -6.28
N VAL A 23 -13.61 16.32 -6.44
CA VAL A 23 -13.66 14.85 -6.28
C VAL A 23 -12.69 14.17 -7.26
N TYR A 24 -12.62 14.63 -8.51
CA TYR A 24 -11.65 14.14 -9.49
C TYR A 24 -10.20 14.31 -9.00
N ASP A 25 -9.85 15.47 -8.45
CA ASP A 25 -8.51 15.70 -7.92
C ASP A 25 -8.16 14.78 -6.74
N ILE A 26 -9.12 14.41 -5.89
CA ILE A 26 -8.91 13.43 -4.82
C ILE A 26 -8.46 12.08 -5.41
N PHE A 27 -9.15 11.55 -6.40
CA PHE A 27 -8.78 10.30 -7.07
C PHE A 27 -7.44 10.42 -7.80
N ARG A 28 -7.17 11.55 -8.43
CA ARG A 28 -5.91 11.85 -9.09
C ARG A 28 -4.72 11.87 -8.12
N ILE A 29 -4.89 12.48 -6.93
CA ILE A 29 -3.88 12.51 -5.87
C ILE A 29 -3.60 11.09 -5.38
N LYS A 30 -4.64 10.29 -5.14
CA LYS A 30 -4.52 8.90 -4.74
C LYS A 30 -3.70 8.09 -5.76
N ARG A 31 -4.00 8.20 -7.04
CA ARG A 31 -3.27 7.51 -8.13
C ARG A 31 -1.79 7.92 -8.21
N LYS A 32 -1.47 9.19 -7.95
CA LYS A 32 -0.08 9.66 -7.88
C LYS A 32 0.69 9.13 -6.67
N THR A 33 -0.02 8.86 -5.57
CA THR A 33 0.59 8.51 -4.28
C THR A 33 0.77 7.01 -4.11
N ILE A 34 -0.12 6.22 -4.67
CA ILE A 34 -0.18 4.75 -4.50
C ILE A 34 -0.24 4.14 -5.91
N LYS A 35 0.68 3.22 -6.19
CA LYS A 35 0.60 2.40 -7.42
C LYS A 35 -0.63 1.50 -7.30
N THR A 36 -1.64 1.79 -8.10
CA THR A 36 -2.92 1.08 -8.09
C THR A 36 -2.93 0.05 -9.21
N ASN A 37 -3.53 -1.11 -8.96
CA ASN A 37 -3.75 -2.13 -9.99
C ASN A 37 -4.88 -1.67 -10.93
N ASN A 38 -4.89 -2.13 -12.19
CA ASN A 38 -5.89 -1.75 -13.20
C ASN A 38 -7.33 -1.95 -12.71
N ILE A 39 -7.62 -3.05 -12.02
CA ILE A 39 -8.97 -3.34 -11.49
C ILE A 39 -9.42 -2.26 -10.49
N ILE A 40 -8.53 -1.83 -9.61
CA ILE A 40 -8.85 -0.80 -8.62
C ILE A 40 -9.10 0.54 -9.31
N THR A 41 -8.38 0.85 -10.37
CA THR A 41 -8.59 2.06 -11.18
C THR A 41 -9.97 2.08 -11.82
N TYR A 42 -10.46 0.95 -12.35
CA TYR A 42 -11.83 0.87 -12.89
C TYR A 42 -12.90 1.09 -11.82
N ILE A 43 -12.71 0.55 -10.63
CA ILE A 43 -13.63 0.78 -9.50
C ILE A 43 -13.61 2.26 -9.08
N GLU A 44 -12.45 2.89 -9.03
CA GLU A 44 -12.32 4.33 -8.73
C GLU A 44 -13.04 5.18 -9.77
N ASP A 45 -12.92 4.86 -11.05
CA ASP A 45 -13.59 5.58 -12.11
C ASP A 45 -15.12 5.39 -12.03
N LEU A 46 -15.60 4.19 -11.72
CA LEU A 46 -17.01 3.94 -11.49
C LEU A 46 -17.55 4.75 -10.30
N LEU A 47 -16.80 4.79 -9.19
CA LEU A 47 -17.16 5.59 -8.02
C LEU A 47 -17.19 7.09 -8.36
N TYR A 48 -16.20 7.59 -9.09
CA TYR A 48 -16.18 8.99 -9.55
C TYR A 48 -17.43 9.35 -10.37
N TRP A 49 -17.78 8.51 -11.36
CA TRP A 49 -18.97 8.73 -12.17
C TRP A 49 -20.26 8.67 -11.36
N SER A 50 -20.36 7.74 -10.41
CA SER A 50 -21.51 7.61 -9.51
C SER A 50 -21.66 8.84 -8.62
N ILE A 51 -20.58 9.34 -8.03
CA ILE A 51 -20.58 10.55 -7.20
C ILE A 51 -20.94 11.77 -8.04
N SER A 52 -20.36 11.91 -9.24
CA SER A 52 -20.64 13.02 -10.15
C SER A 52 -22.09 13.03 -10.59
N ALA A 53 -22.66 11.88 -10.90
CA ALA A 53 -24.07 11.72 -11.24
C ALA A 53 -24.98 12.10 -10.05
N ALA A 54 -24.63 11.67 -8.83
CA ALA A 54 -25.38 12.02 -7.62
C ALA A 54 -25.36 13.53 -7.35
N ILE A 55 -24.22 14.21 -7.52
CA ILE A 55 -24.10 15.66 -7.36
C ILE A 55 -25.00 16.36 -8.39
N MET A 56 -24.93 15.97 -9.67
CA MET A 56 -25.75 16.55 -10.72
C MET A 56 -27.25 16.31 -10.48
N PHE A 57 -27.61 15.10 -10.11
CA PHE A 57 -28.99 14.76 -9.78
C PHE A 57 -29.51 15.62 -8.63
N THR A 58 -28.73 15.83 -7.58
CA THR A 58 -29.10 16.64 -6.41
C THR A 58 -29.36 18.08 -6.83
N ILE A 59 -28.51 18.66 -7.69
CA ILE A 59 -28.67 20.05 -8.17
C ILE A 59 -29.95 20.19 -9.01
N VAL A 60 -30.20 19.27 -9.92
CA VAL A 60 -31.38 19.26 -10.78
C VAL A 60 -32.66 19.08 -9.95
N TYR A 61 -32.65 18.14 -9.01
CA TYR A 61 -33.81 17.79 -8.22
C TYR A 61 -34.19 18.89 -7.21
N ILE A 62 -33.21 19.37 -6.43
CA ILE A 62 -33.48 20.39 -5.40
C ILE A 62 -33.61 21.78 -6.03
N GLY A 63 -32.78 22.10 -7.04
CA GLY A 63 -32.74 23.45 -7.62
C GLY A 63 -33.85 23.69 -8.61
N ASN A 64 -34.32 22.71 -9.36
CA ASN A 64 -35.23 22.88 -10.49
C ASN A 64 -36.37 21.86 -10.55
N GLU A 65 -36.81 21.32 -9.40
CA GLU A 65 -37.92 20.36 -9.29
C GLU A 65 -37.80 19.16 -10.27
N GLY A 66 -36.57 18.78 -10.64
CA GLY A 66 -36.28 17.69 -11.57
C GLY A 66 -36.28 18.08 -13.06
N GLU A 67 -36.59 19.35 -13.41
CA GLU A 67 -36.53 19.79 -14.80
C GLU A 67 -35.08 19.99 -15.27
N ILE A 68 -34.69 19.25 -16.30
CA ILE A 68 -33.36 19.36 -16.89
C ILE A 68 -33.32 20.55 -17.85
N ARG A 69 -32.53 21.56 -17.54
CA ARG A 69 -32.36 22.77 -18.37
C ARG A 69 -30.91 22.96 -18.79
N GLY A 70 -30.67 23.41 -20.01
CA GLY A 70 -29.32 23.53 -20.59
C GLY A 70 -28.36 24.42 -19.80
N TYR A 71 -28.84 25.47 -19.11
CA TYR A 71 -28.00 26.36 -18.32
C TYR A 71 -27.35 25.67 -17.10
N ILE A 72 -27.94 24.57 -16.60
CA ILE A 72 -27.38 23.76 -15.51
C ILE A 72 -26.08 23.11 -15.96
N PHE A 73 -26.06 22.55 -17.17
CA PHE A 73 -24.85 21.94 -17.73
C PHE A 73 -23.78 23.00 -18.02
N LEU A 74 -24.17 24.16 -18.57
CA LEU A 74 -23.26 25.27 -18.78
C LEU A 74 -22.64 25.74 -17.46
N GLY A 75 -23.43 25.91 -16.41
CA GLY A 75 -22.96 26.27 -15.07
C GLY A 75 -21.95 25.23 -14.54
N THR A 76 -22.25 23.93 -14.67
CA THR A 76 -21.36 22.86 -14.23
C THR A 76 -20.03 22.87 -14.99
N ILE A 77 -20.04 23.06 -16.30
CA ILE A 77 -18.83 23.18 -17.13
C ILE A 77 -17.99 24.38 -16.70
N ILE A 78 -18.62 25.53 -16.55
CA ILE A 78 -17.95 26.77 -16.09
C ILE A 78 -17.34 26.56 -14.71
N GLY A 79 -18.08 25.95 -13.78
CA GLY A 79 -17.59 25.61 -12.45
C GLY A 79 -16.38 24.67 -12.47
N ALA A 80 -16.41 23.63 -13.30
CA ALA A 80 -15.31 22.72 -13.48
C ALA A 80 -14.06 23.43 -14.03
N VAL A 81 -14.21 24.26 -15.04
CA VAL A 81 -13.10 25.04 -15.63
C VAL A 81 -12.52 26.02 -14.59
N LEU A 82 -13.36 26.76 -13.88
CA LEU A 82 -12.93 27.69 -12.82
C LEU A 82 -12.12 26.95 -11.74
N TYR A 83 -12.59 25.81 -11.30
CA TYR A 83 -11.87 24.98 -10.32
C TYR A 83 -10.49 24.56 -10.85
N ILE A 84 -10.42 24.04 -12.07
CA ILE A 84 -9.17 23.58 -12.68
C ILE A 84 -8.16 24.73 -12.81
N LEU A 85 -8.60 25.89 -13.19
CA LEU A 85 -7.73 27.07 -13.40
C LEU A 85 -7.22 27.67 -12.08
N LEU A 86 -8.10 27.80 -11.08
CA LEU A 86 -7.82 28.52 -9.85
C LEU A 86 -7.35 27.63 -8.70
N LEU A 87 -8.03 26.50 -8.49
CA LEU A 87 -7.92 25.71 -7.27
C LEU A 87 -7.12 24.40 -7.43
N SER A 88 -7.20 23.74 -8.59
CA SER A 88 -6.60 22.40 -8.76
C SER A 88 -5.09 22.37 -8.50
N LYS A 89 -4.35 23.39 -8.93
CA LYS A 89 -2.90 23.47 -8.68
C LYS A 89 -2.58 23.58 -7.20
N VAL A 90 -3.33 24.41 -6.48
CA VAL A 90 -3.14 24.64 -5.03
C VAL A 90 -3.51 23.40 -4.26
N VAL A 91 -4.67 22.83 -4.54
CA VAL A 91 -5.16 21.58 -3.90
C VAL A 91 -4.18 20.44 -4.12
N MET A 92 -3.69 20.26 -5.34
CA MET A 92 -2.71 19.23 -5.68
C MET A 92 -1.41 19.41 -4.90
N TYR A 93 -0.87 20.63 -4.86
CA TYR A 93 0.39 20.94 -4.19
C TYR A 93 0.29 20.72 -2.67
N VAL A 94 -0.77 21.26 -2.05
CA VAL A 94 -0.99 21.11 -0.61
C VAL A 94 -1.19 19.65 -0.23
N SER A 95 -2.05 18.94 -0.97
CA SER A 95 -2.36 17.53 -0.70
C SER A 95 -1.13 16.64 -0.82
N LEU A 96 -0.30 16.82 -1.83
CA LEU A 96 0.94 16.05 -1.98
C LEU A 96 1.92 16.32 -0.82
N ARG A 97 2.07 17.56 -0.38
CA ARG A 97 2.90 17.90 0.79
C ARG A 97 2.38 17.27 2.08
N VAL A 98 1.08 17.34 2.32
CA VAL A 98 0.45 16.71 3.49
C VAL A 98 0.69 15.20 3.49
N ILE A 99 0.54 14.55 2.34
CA ILE A 99 0.77 13.11 2.20
C ILE A 99 2.24 12.76 2.43
N GLU A 100 3.18 13.53 1.90
CA GLU A 100 4.62 13.31 2.16
C GLU A 100 4.97 13.51 3.63
N PHE A 101 4.40 14.52 4.28
CA PHE A 101 4.57 14.72 5.71
C PHE A 101 4.04 13.54 6.52
N LEU A 102 2.80 13.10 6.24
CA LEU A 102 2.20 11.92 6.86
C LEU A 102 3.06 10.66 6.66
N LYS A 103 3.55 10.43 5.44
CA LYS A 103 4.45 9.29 5.16
C LYS A 103 5.75 9.37 5.99
N ARG A 104 6.34 10.55 6.17
CA ARG A 104 7.53 10.73 7.01
C ARG A 104 7.23 10.43 8.48
N VAL A 105 6.14 10.97 9.00
CA VAL A 105 5.70 10.74 10.39
C VAL A 105 5.43 9.25 10.63
N LEU A 106 4.64 8.61 9.76
CA LEU A 106 4.36 7.17 9.86
C LEU A 106 5.64 6.33 9.78
N LYS A 107 6.55 6.66 8.87
CA LYS A 107 7.84 5.95 8.74
C LYS A 107 8.71 6.09 9.99
N THR A 108 8.69 7.27 10.61
CA THR A 108 9.43 7.52 11.85
C THR A 108 8.81 6.77 13.02
N LEU A 109 7.49 6.82 13.18
CA LEU A 109 6.76 6.05 14.19
C LEU A 109 6.99 4.54 14.03
N TRP A 110 6.90 4.03 12.80
CA TRP A 110 7.16 2.63 12.48
C TRP A 110 8.59 2.21 12.82
N ARG A 111 9.57 3.10 12.57
CA ARG A 111 10.97 2.86 12.92
C ARG A 111 11.17 2.79 14.43
N ILE A 112 10.56 3.73 15.19
CA ILE A 112 10.61 3.76 16.65
C ILE A 112 9.96 2.51 17.25
N LEU A 113 8.84 2.06 16.70
CA LEU A 113 8.13 0.88 17.18
C LEU A 113 8.88 -0.43 16.88
N ILE A 114 9.54 -0.51 15.71
CA ILE A 114 10.30 -1.72 15.31
C ILE A 114 11.68 -1.78 15.98
N TYR A 115 12.24 -0.63 16.38
CA TYR A 115 13.56 -0.59 17.00
C TYR A 115 13.68 -1.49 18.24
N PRO A 116 12.79 -1.41 19.25
CA PRO A 116 12.87 -2.28 20.42
C PRO A 116 12.67 -3.75 20.07
N ILE A 117 11.76 -4.05 19.14
CA ILE A 117 11.50 -5.42 18.68
C ILE A 117 12.76 -6.01 18.03
N ARG A 118 13.46 -5.26 17.20
CA ARG A 118 14.71 -5.69 16.55
C ARG A 118 15.85 -5.91 17.57
N VAL A 119 15.93 -5.08 18.61
CA VAL A 119 16.91 -5.24 19.69
C VAL A 119 16.63 -6.53 20.46
N ILE A 120 15.38 -6.79 20.83
CA ILE A 120 14.95 -8.01 21.51
C ILE A 120 15.28 -9.24 20.67
N PHE A 121 14.92 -9.25 19.38
CA PHE A 121 15.26 -10.36 18.47
C PHE A 121 16.78 -10.58 18.34
N ARG A 122 17.57 -9.51 18.30
CA ARG A 122 19.03 -9.61 18.27
C ARG A 122 19.60 -10.20 19.54
N PHE A 123 19.02 -9.86 20.69
CA PHE A 123 19.43 -10.41 21.99
C PHE A 123 19.13 -11.91 22.10
N PHE A 124 17.97 -12.35 21.58
CA PHE A 124 17.60 -13.78 21.57
C PHE A 124 18.32 -14.58 20.48
N SER A 125 18.72 -13.97 19.37
CA SER A 125 19.41 -14.71 18.30
C SER A 125 20.87 -15.03 18.62
N ILE A 126 21.54 -14.24 19.48
CA ILE A 126 22.94 -14.51 19.88
C ILE A 126 23.10 -15.84 20.62
N PRO A 127 22.32 -16.16 21.67
CA PRO A 127 22.44 -17.46 22.34
C PRO A 127 22.01 -18.62 21.45
N CYS A 128 21.01 -18.43 20.60
CA CYS A 128 20.52 -19.46 19.69
C CYS A 128 21.57 -19.87 18.65
N ILE A 129 22.31 -18.91 18.08
CA ILE A 129 23.41 -19.17 17.16
C ILE A 129 24.58 -19.86 17.88
N PHE A 130 24.83 -19.50 19.14
CA PHE A 130 25.89 -20.11 19.93
C PHE A 130 25.56 -21.59 20.24
N ILE A 131 24.34 -21.90 20.67
CA ILE A 131 23.87 -23.26 20.91
C ILE A 131 23.91 -24.09 19.62
N TYR A 132 23.46 -23.51 18.49
CA TYR A 132 23.53 -24.21 17.20
C TYR A 132 24.98 -24.53 16.78
N LYS A 133 25.92 -23.61 16.97
CA LYS A 133 27.35 -23.86 16.70
C LYS A 133 27.94 -24.94 17.59
N ILE A 134 27.58 -24.98 18.87
CA ILE A 134 28.03 -26.07 19.80
C ILE A 134 27.44 -27.37 19.36
N PHE A 135 26.15 -27.44 19.08
CA PHE A 135 25.48 -28.68 18.67
C PHE A 135 26.03 -29.24 17.36
N THR A 136 26.27 -28.38 16.36
CA THR A 136 26.90 -28.82 15.10
C THR A 136 28.35 -29.25 15.27
N ARG A 137 29.11 -28.67 16.23
CA ARG A 137 30.47 -29.06 16.54
C ARG A 137 30.49 -30.45 17.21
N ILE A 138 29.58 -30.71 18.15
CA ILE A 138 29.44 -32.02 18.82
C ILE A 138 29.04 -33.10 17.81
N LEU A 139 28.04 -32.83 16.95
CA LEU A 139 27.63 -33.79 15.92
C LEU A 139 28.74 -34.09 14.91
N ARG A 140 29.59 -33.12 14.58
CA ARG A 140 30.73 -33.30 13.68
C ARG A 140 31.83 -34.15 14.33
N ASN A 141 32.06 -33.94 15.62
CA ASN A 141 33.02 -34.75 16.39
C ASN A 141 32.56 -36.19 16.61
N SER A 142 31.27 -36.40 16.94
CA SER A 142 30.73 -37.76 17.10
C SER A 142 30.75 -38.56 15.81
N LYS A 143 30.46 -37.92 14.63
CA LYS A 143 30.62 -38.56 13.32
C LYS A 143 32.08 -38.89 13.00
N ARG A 144 33.04 -38.10 13.46
CA ARG A 144 34.48 -38.35 13.27
C ARG A 144 34.95 -39.54 14.10
N VAL A 145 34.53 -39.59 15.37
CA VAL A 145 34.84 -40.70 16.27
C VAL A 145 34.20 -42.01 15.77
N ALA A 146 32.96 -41.96 15.31
CA ALA A 146 32.26 -43.11 14.74
C ALA A 146 32.99 -43.66 13.49
N ARG A 147 33.49 -42.78 12.60
CA ARG A 147 34.29 -43.24 11.43
C ARG A 147 35.61 -43.89 11.85
N ILE A 148 36.33 -43.31 12.80
CA ILE A 148 37.61 -43.87 13.28
C ILE A 148 37.38 -45.25 13.90
N ASN A 149 36.31 -45.46 14.66
CA ASN A 149 35.98 -46.75 15.23
C ASN A 149 35.59 -47.78 14.17
N LEU A 150 34.85 -47.38 13.13
CA LEU A 150 34.51 -48.28 12.02
C LEU A 150 35.76 -48.67 11.20
N ASP A 151 36.71 -47.76 11.00
CA ASP A 151 37.97 -48.06 10.30
C ASP A 151 38.86 -49.00 11.15
N LYS A 152 38.95 -48.78 12.46
CA LYS A 152 39.62 -49.74 13.37
C LYS A 152 39.01 -51.15 13.31
N TYR A 153 37.67 -51.24 13.29
CA TYR A 153 36.98 -52.53 13.20
C TYR A 153 37.22 -53.22 11.86
N LYS A 154 37.25 -52.47 10.75
CA LYS A 154 37.58 -52.99 9.41
C LYS A 154 39.02 -53.50 9.34
N ILE A 155 39.95 -52.78 9.92
CA ILE A 155 41.39 -53.15 9.92
C ILE A 155 41.57 -54.42 10.77
N SER A 156 40.98 -54.48 11.97
CA SER A 156 41.02 -55.68 12.84
C SER A 156 40.47 -56.92 12.13
N ASN A 157 39.31 -56.81 11.48
CA ASN A 157 38.70 -57.91 10.73
C ASN A 157 39.55 -58.35 9.51
N ARG A 158 40.26 -57.42 8.85
CA ARG A 158 41.19 -57.77 7.77
C ARG A 158 42.40 -58.58 8.30
N ILE A 159 42.94 -58.20 9.46
CA ILE A 159 44.09 -58.91 10.07
C ILE A 159 43.66 -60.27 10.46
N PHE A 160 42.52 -60.51 11.13
CA PHE A 160 42.00 -61.83 11.50
C PHE A 160 41.72 -62.72 10.28
N ARG A 161 41.22 -62.16 9.17
CA ARG A 161 40.94 -62.91 7.94
C ARG A 161 42.22 -63.31 7.18
N ASN A 162 43.27 -62.54 7.28
CA ASN A 162 44.55 -62.88 6.68
C ASN A 162 45.34 -63.91 7.49
N LYS A 163 45.16 -63.94 8.83
CA LYS A 163 45.77 -65.03 9.66
C LYS A 163 45.12 -66.38 9.39
N ARG A 164 43.80 -66.44 9.12
CA ARG A 164 43.12 -67.70 8.77
C ARG A 164 43.48 -68.28 7.38
N LYS A 165 44.07 -67.51 6.50
CA LYS A 165 44.45 -67.93 5.16
C LYS A 165 45.91 -68.44 5.12
N LYS A 166 46.64 -68.38 6.24
CA LYS A 166 48.04 -68.81 6.33
C LYS A 166 48.24 -70.07 7.20
N ILE A 167 47.17 -70.74 7.62
CA ILE A 167 47.10 -72.05 8.20
C ILE A 167 46.37 -72.97 7.21
#